data_91d3453149b09c988a5813daf600f04d
#
_entry.id   91d3453149b09c988a5813daf600f04d
#
_cell.length_a   1.000
_cell.length_b   1.000
_cell.length_c   1.000
_cell.angle_alpha   90.00
_cell.angle_beta   90.00
_cell.angle_gamma   90.00
#
_symmetry.space_group_name_H-M   'P 1'
#
loop_
_entity.id
_entity.type
_entity.pdbx_description
1 polymer ?
#
loop_
_entity_poly.entity_id
_entity_poly.type
_entity_poly.pdbx_seq_one_letter_code
_entity_poly.pdbx_strand_id
1 'polypeptide(L)'
;MLVNLIPGGAIFGTTDLEVYTWKLASDVFDMPAFEVGKRFSEGGAAWETIQTKRLTTRILDDGQGGRVLVTTAPVFEGDKVVGTFRVVQPRVNPIFPAFPDFAPVIAEMFPEGAFVWLTDTQKNVGLQGSTKFSTDMYKVGDPPDPFAQEILRTGKPNVLELDAKQYGIPFLSMGQPLFDPDEKDKVVGSFGITIPKRNAQRLRNMSDKMEKNVNEIAAVIQQLAASASQIAANEGTLNNSIAEIYQISERIEQVLGFVTQIAAETKMLGLNAAIEAARAGDAGRGFGVVAEEIRKLSDQSRDTVVSIKQLTDQIKAQLEHARQVSEQTLRASEEQAAATEEIAASIQELTKTAEKLDRVAREV
;
A
#
# COMPACT_ATOMS: atom_id res chain seq x y z
N MET A 1 1.39 -15.90 -51.92
CA MET A 1 0.82 -17.17 -52.44
C MET A 1 -0.08 -17.81 -51.40
N LEU A 2 -1.15 -18.56 -51.80
CA LEU A 2 -2.13 -19.16 -50.88
C LEU A 2 -1.50 -20.06 -49.79
N VAL A 3 -0.42 -20.77 -50.12
CA VAL A 3 0.30 -21.66 -49.16
C VAL A 3 0.87 -20.90 -47.95
N ASN A 4 1.23 -19.62 -48.10
CA ASN A 4 1.77 -18.78 -47.03
C ASN A 4 0.69 -18.16 -46.16
N LEU A 5 -0.58 -18.25 -46.55
CA LEU A 5 -1.73 -17.80 -45.75
C LEU A 5 -2.21 -18.85 -44.72
N ILE A 6 -1.69 -20.07 -44.83
CA ILE A 6 -2.04 -21.16 -43.91
C ILE A 6 -1.10 -21.04 -42.70
N PRO A 7 -1.64 -20.92 -41.50
CA PRO A 7 -0.86 -20.87 -40.26
C PRO A 7 0.07 -22.10 -40.14
N GLY A 8 1.38 -21.85 -39.92
CA GLY A 8 2.39 -22.91 -39.92
C GLY A 8 2.86 -23.35 -41.28
N GLY A 9 2.35 -22.76 -42.37
CA GLY A 9 2.68 -23.10 -43.73
C GLY A 9 1.96 -24.34 -44.28
N ALA A 10 2.08 -24.57 -45.56
CA ALA A 10 1.54 -25.75 -46.24
C ALA A 10 2.36 -26.13 -47.49
N ILE A 11 2.13 -27.35 -47.97
CA ILE A 11 2.56 -27.78 -49.27
C ILE A 11 1.31 -28.16 -50.08
N PHE A 12 1.15 -27.54 -51.26
CA PHE A 12 0.18 -27.96 -52.25
C PHE A 12 0.90 -28.80 -53.28
N GLY A 13 0.24 -29.84 -53.77
CA GLY A 13 0.84 -30.67 -54.80
C GLY A 13 -0.20 -31.48 -55.57
N THR A 14 0.21 -31.97 -56.72
CA THR A 14 -0.55 -32.89 -57.54
C THR A 14 0.23 -34.18 -57.78
N THR A 15 -0.47 -35.23 -58.07
CA THR A 15 0.08 -36.49 -58.57
C THR A 15 -0.63 -36.88 -59.87
N ASP A 16 0.01 -37.68 -60.68
CA ASP A 16 -0.69 -38.59 -61.58
C ASP A 16 -1.04 -39.89 -60.85
N LEU A 17 -1.08 -41.02 -61.51
CA LEU A 17 -1.40 -42.31 -60.91
C LEU A 17 -0.21 -43.03 -60.28
N GLU A 18 1.03 -42.44 -60.41
CA GLU A 18 2.29 -43.07 -59.94
C GLU A 18 3.20 -42.13 -59.20
N VAL A 19 3.34 -40.88 -59.67
CA VAL A 19 4.35 -39.92 -59.17
C VAL A 19 3.74 -38.57 -58.80
N TYR A 20 4.54 -37.79 -58.05
CA TYR A 20 4.23 -36.39 -57.78
C TYR A 20 4.54 -35.56 -59.00
N THR A 21 3.61 -34.78 -59.53
CA THR A 21 3.70 -34.05 -60.79
C THR A 21 3.95 -32.57 -60.62
N TRP A 22 3.50 -32.01 -59.46
CA TRP A 22 3.67 -30.60 -59.13
C TRP A 22 3.71 -30.39 -57.64
N LYS A 23 4.48 -29.40 -57.17
CA LYS A 23 4.65 -29.03 -55.77
C LYS A 23 4.76 -27.52 -55.64
N LEU A 24 4.07 -26.96 -54.63
CA LEU A 24 4.24 -25.59 -54.17
C LEU A 24 4.29 -25.61 -52.65
N ALA A 25 5.50 -25.36 -52.12
CA ALA A 25 5.71 -25.26 -50.67
C ALA A 25 5.63 -23.79 -50.21
N SER A 26 5.26 -23.59 -48.96
CA SER A 26 5.38 -22.28 -48.30
C SER A 26 6.81 -21.95 -47.91
N ASP A 27 7.07 -20.69 -47.60
CA ASP A 27 8.40 -20.21 -47.19
C ASP A 27 8.88 -20.80 -45.87
N VAL A 28 7.92 -21.30 -45.03
CA VAL A 28 8.18 -21.77 -43.65
C VAL A 28 7.98 -23.28 -43.48
N PHE A 29 7.44 -23.97 -44.51
CA PHE A 29 7.19 -25.42 -44.43
C PHE A 29 7.37 -26.11 -45.79
N ASP A 30 8.35 -26.98 -45.83
CA ASP A 30 8.61 -27.84 -46.98
C ASP A 30 9.08 -29.24 -46.53
N MET A 31 8.81 -30.27 -47.35
CA MET A 31 9.20 -31.66 -47.09
C MET A 31 9.77 -32.32 -48.33
N PRO A 32 11.03 -32.84 -48.27
CA PRO A 32 11.66 -33.57 -49.38
C PRO A 32 10.92 -34.87 -49.78
N ALA A 33 10.08 -35.39 -48.88
CA ALA A 33 9.28 -36.59 -49.18
C ALA A 33 8.31 -36.40 -50.36
N PHE A 34 7.96 -35.13 -50.64
CA PHE A 34 6.94 -34.78 -51.64
C PHE A 34 7.54 -34.12 -52.91
N GLU A 35 8.76 -34.46 -53.25
CA GLU A 35 9.43 -33.91 -54.45
C GLU A 35 8.81 -34.42 -55.75
N VAL A 36 8.76 -33.55 -56.76
CA VAL A 36 8.27 -33.84 -58.09
C VAL A 36 9.12 -34.97 -58.71
N GLY A 37 8.43 -35.93 -59.35
CA GLY A 37 9.06 -37.11 -59.94
C GLY A 37 9.22 -38.33 -59.01
N LYS A 38 9.07 -38.14 -57.69
CA LYS A 38 9.06 -39.27 -56.72
C LYS A 38 7.76 -40.05 -56.78
N ARG A 39 7.89 -41.38 -56.69
CA ARG A 39 6.71 -42.27 -56.53
C ARG A 39 6.15 -42.10 -55.12
N PHE A 40 4.82 -42.02 -55.03
CA PHE A 40 4.13 -42.11 -53.74
C PHE A 40 4.01 -43.58 -53.29
N SER A 41 3.92 -43.82 -51.97
CA SER A 41 3.88 -45.14 -51.38
C SER A 41 2.52 -45.81 -51.61
N GLU A 42 2.51 -47.13 -51.90
CA GLU A 42 1.31 -47.95 -51.80
C GLU A 42 0.78 -47.88 -50.39
N GLY A 43 -0.54 -47.76 -50.27
CA GLY A 43 -1.19 -47.54 -48.96
C GLY A 43 -1.08 -46.14 -48.40
N GLY A 44 -0.36 -45.20 -49.08
CA GLY A 44 -0.31 -43.77 -48.75
C GLY A 44 -1.59 -43.03 -49.11
N ALA A 45 -1.74 -41.78 -48.67
CA ALA A 45 -2.93 -40.97 -48.89
C ALA A 45 -3.31 -40.82 -50.38
N ALA A 46 -2.32 -40.56 -51.27
CA ALA A 46 -2.55 -40.44 -52.70
C ALA A 46 -3.06 -41.77 -53.29
N TRP A 47 -2.41 -42.89 -52.95
CA TRP A 47 -2.81 -44.23 -53.39
C TRP A 47 -4.25 -44.53 -52.94
N GLU A 48 -4.59 -44.34 -51.67
CA GLU A 48 -5.94 -44.59 -51.13
C GLU A 48 -7.00 -43.71 -51.84
N THR A 49 -6.69 -42.43 -52.07
CA THR A 49 -7.56 -41.48 -52.76
C THR A 49 -7.88 -41.98 -54.20
N ILE A 50 -6.87 -42.51 -54.92
CA ILE A 50 -7.04 -43.04 -56.25
C ILE A 50 -7.93 -44.28 -56.22
N GLN A 51 -7.68 -45.21 -55.29
CA GLN A 51 -8.43 -46.47 -55.18
C GLN A 51 -9.88 -46.24 -54.75
N THR A 52 -10.07 -45.38 -53.76
CA THR A 52 -11.41 -45.13 -53.20
C THR A 52 -12.20 -44.08 -53.98
N LYS A 53 -11.54 -43.30 -54.84
CA LYS A 53 -12.11 -42.15 -55.55
C LYS A 53 -12.76 -41.11 -54.60
N ARG A 54 -12.31 -41.08 -53.37
CA ARG A 54 -12.81 -40.16 -52.31
C ARG A 54 -11.70 -39.35 -51.70
N LEU A 55 -12.06 -38.21 -51.11
CA LEU A 55 -11.10 -37.40 -50.33
C LEU A 55 -10.59 -38.25 -49.14
N THR A 56 -9.29 -38.30 -48.99
CA THR A 56 -8.60 -39.02 -47.91
C THR A 56 -7.82 -38.02 -47.07
N THR A 57 -7.91 -38.16 -45.75
CA THR A 57 -7.07 -37.39 -44.82
C THR A 57 -6.30 -38.39 -43.95
N ARG A 58 -4.99 -38.16 -43.83
CA ARG A 58 -4.11 -38.99 -42.99
C ARG A 58 -3.15 -38.11 -42.19
N ILE A 59 -2.77 -38.56 -41.01
CA ILE A 59 -1.70 -38.02 -40.20
C ILE A 59 -0.49 -38.91 -40.49
N LEU A 60 0.63 -38.30 -40.88
CA LEU A 60 1.88 -38.97 -41.15
C LEU A 60 2.99 -38.34 -40.28
N ASP A 61 4.02 -39.15 -39.98
CA ASP A 61 5.26 -38.70 -39.40
C ASP A 61 6.05 -37.89 -40.45
N ASP A 62 6.62 -36.76 -40.08
CA ASP A 62 7.47 -35.94 -40.98
C ASP A 62 8.92 -36.45 -41.09
N GLY A 63 9.25 -37.51 -40.36
CA GLY A 63 10.59 -38.09 -40.27
C GLY A 63 11.57 -37.29 -39.42
N GLN A 64 11.12 -36.25 -38.73
CA GLN A 64 11.90 -35.41 -37.81
C GLN A 64 11.32 -35.36 -36.42
N GLY A 65 10.36 -36.23 -36.13
CA GLY A 65 9.64 -36.29 -34.83
C GLY A 65 8.39 -35.42 -34.75
N GLY A 66 8.07 -34.70 -35.83
CA GLY A 66 6.81 -33.98 -36.03
C GLY A 66 5.80 -34.80 -36.82
N ARG A 67 4.59 -34.26 -36.94
CA ARG A 67 3.52 -34.89 -37.71
C ARG A 67 2.91 -33.90 -38.69
N VAL A 68 2.39 -34.46 -39.79
CA VAL A 68 1.74 -33.70 -40.86
C VAL A 68 0.34 -34.25 -41.13
N LEU A 69 -0.57 -33.38 -41.42
CA LEU A 69 -1.89 -33.70 -41.93
C LEU A 69 -1.84 -33.64 -43.44
N VAL A 70 -2.06 -34.78 -44.09
CA VAL A 70 -2.09 -34.88 -45.54
C VAL A 70 -3.56 -35.12 -45.98
N THR A 71 -4.13 -34.12 -46.62
CA THR A 71 -5.48 -34.22 -47.20
C THR A 71 -5.32 -34.30 -48.73
N THR A 72 -5.89 -35.33 -49.34
CA THR A 72 -5.75 -35.60 -50.76
C THR A 72 -7.14 -35.78 -51.38
N ALA A 73 -7.39 -35.08 -52.47
CA ALA A 73 -8.65 -35.16 -53.22
C ALA A 73 -8.37 -35.75 -54.62
N PRO A 74 -9.27 -36.61 -55.18
CA PRO A 74 -9.13 -37.14 -56.53
C PRO A 74 -9.37 -36.06 -57.59
N VAL A 75 -8.59 -36.09 -58.64
CA VAL A 75 -8.77 -35.28 -59.85
C VAL A 75 -9.34 -36.18 -60.93
N PHE A 76 -10.46 -35.78 -61.51
CA PHE A 76 -11.20 -36.59 -62.51
C PHE A 76 -11.07 -35.98 -63.91
N GLU A 77 -10.98 -36.87 -64.89
CA GLU A 77 -11.24 -36.59 -66.30
C GLU A 77 -12.41 -37.47 -66.73
N GLY A 78 -13.60 -36.87 -66.88
CA GLY A 78 -14.84 -37.64 -66.97
C GLY A 78 -15.06 -38.44 -65.67
N ASP A 79 -15.29 -39.79 -65.78
CA ASP A 79 -15.45 -40.69 -64.65
C ASP A 79 -14.16 -41.36 -64.15
N LYS A 80 -13.03 -41.04 -64.79
CA LYS A 80 -11.73 -41.63 -64.42
C LYS A 80 -10.94 -40.71 -63.57
N VAL A 81 -10.34 -41.25 -62.47
CA VAL A 81 -9.33 -40.55 -61.69
C VAL A 81 -8.03 -40.47 -62.50
N VAL A 82 -7.53 -39.29 -62.77
CA VAL A 82 -6.27 -39.06 -63.53
C VAL A 82 -5.13 -38.64 -62.64
N GLY A 83 -5.40 -38.38 -61.36
CA GLY A 83 -4.44 -38.01 -60.38
C GLY A 83 -5.08 -37.52 -59.10
N THR A 84 -4.29 -36.84 -58.25
CA THR A 84 -4.79 -36.26 -57.01
C THR A 84 -4.26 -34.83 -56.81
N PHE A 85 -5.08 -34.05 -56.13
CA PHE A 85 -4.63 -32.76 -55.53
C PHE A 85 -4.51 -32.97 -54.02
N ARG A 86 -3.45 -32.44 -53.41
CA ARG A 86 -3.21 -32.62 -52.00
C ARG A 86 -2.82 -31.30 -51.34
N VAL A 87 -3.12 -31.23 -50.01
CA VAL A 87 -2.69 -30.24 -49.08
C VAL A 87 -1.98 -30.96 -47.95
N VAL A 88 -0.74 -30.55 -47.65
CA VAL A 88 0.04 -31.04 -46.50
C VAL A 88 0.28 -29.89 -45.54
N GLN A 89 -0.05 -30.08 -44.27
CA GLN A 89 0.10 -29.07 -43.25
C GLN A 89 0.79 -29.66 -42.02
N PRO A 90 1.62 -28.88 -41.29
CA PRO A 90 2.14 -29.30 -40.02
C PRO A 90 0.98 -29.62 -39.06
N ARG A 91 1.07 -30.71 -38.34
CA ARG A 91 0.12 -31.11 -37.31
C ARG A 91 0.65 -30.69 -35.92
N VAL A 92 0.52 -29.42 -35.62
CA VAL A 92 1.01 -28.81 -34.37
C VAL A 92 -0.16 -28.36 -33.51
N ASN A 93 0.07 -28.18 -32.23
CA ASN A 93 -0.92 -27.56 -31.36
C ASN A 93 -1.26 -26.15 -31.90
N PRO A 94 -2.54 -25.79 -32.05
CA PRO A 94 -2.97 -24.54 -32.68
C PRO A 94 -2.43 -23.26 -32.01
N ILE A 95 -2.05 -23.32 -30.75
CA ILE A 95 -1.50 -22.17 -30.01
C ILE A 95 -0.17 -21.70 -30.62
N PHE A 96 0.66 -22.61 -31.12
CA PHE A 96 1.96 -22.24 -31.73
C PHE A 96 1.81 -21.25 -32.88
N PRO A 97 1.08 -21.59 -33.98
CA PRO A 97 0.94 -20.65 -35.08
C PRO A 97 0.06 -19.44 -34.77
N ALA A 98 -0.86 -19.51 -33.80
CA ALA A 98 -1.74 -18.41 -33.44
C ALA A 98 -1.10 -17.43 -32.42
N PHE A 99 0.04 -17.78 -31.81
CA PHE A 99 0.66 -16.97 -30.77
C PHE A 99 0.89 -15.51 -31.17
N PRO A 100 1.42 -15.17 -32.35
CA PRO A 100 1.66 -13.79 -32.76
C PRO A 100 0.38 -12.95 -32.84
N ASP A 101 -0.77 -13.59 -33.09
CA ASP A 101 -2.05 -12.88 -33.28
C ASP A 101 -2.71 -12.52 -31.94
N PHE A 102 -2.67 -13.42 -30.96
CA PHE A 102 -3.38 -13.20 -29.68
C PHE A 102 -2.47 -12.70 -28.55
N ALA A 103 -1.19 -13.07 -28.55
CA ALA A 103 -0.30 -12.74 -27.42
C ALA A 103 -0.14 -11.24 -27.18
N PRO A 104 -0.02 -10.36 -28.20
CA PRO A 104 0.00 -8.92 -27.99
C PRO A 104 -1.28 -8.39 -27.33
N VAL A 105 -2.44 -8.91 -27.73
CA VAL A 105 -3.74 -8.52 -27.15
C VAL A 105 -3.80 -8.93 -25.68
N ILE A 106 -3.46 -10.18 -25.38
CA ILE A 106 -3.46 -10.69 -24.00
C ILE A 106 -2.49 -9.89 -23.13
N ALA A 107 -1.28 -9.60 -23.61
CA ALA A 107 -0.28 -8.85 -22.85
C ALA A 107 -0.78 -7.47 -22.41
N GLU A 108 -1.58 -6.78 -23.23
CA GLU A 108 -2.13 -5.45 -22.92
C GLU A 108 -3.43 -5.49 -22.09
N MET A 109 -4.10 -6.64 -21.95
CA MET A 109 -5.37 -6.74 -21.19
C MET A 109 -5.20 -6.51 -19.68
N PHE A 110 -4.01 -6.73 -19.14
CA PHE A 110 -3.74 -6.61 -17.72
C PHE A 110 -3.45 -5.15 -17.33
N PRO A 111 -3.98 -4.66 -16.20
CA PRO A 111 -3.78 -3.27 -15.77
C PRO A 111 -2.31 -2.85 -15.66
N GLU A 112 -1.44 -3.73 -15.16
CA GLU A 112 0.00 -3.51 -15.03
C GLU A 112 0.80 -4.03 -16.25
N GLY A 113 0.11 -4.53 -17.28
CA GLY A 113 0.67 -5.27 -18.38
C GLY A 113 0.98 -6.71 -18.03
N ALA A 114 1.33 -7.51 -19.01
CA ALA A 114 1.78 -8.88 -18.83
C ALA A 114 2.89 -9.24 -19.81
N PHE A 115 3.60 -10.30 -19.48
CA PHE A 115 4.54 -10.95 -20.37
C PHE A 115 4.01 -12.34 -20.68
N VAL A 116 3.70 -12.59 -21.96
CA VAL A 116 3.15 -13.86 -22.46
C VAL A 116 4.28 -14.65 -23.08
N TRP A 117 4.38 -15.92 -22.75
CA TRP A 117 5.46 -16.79 -23.23
C TRP A 117 4.93 -18.13 -23.70
N LEU A 118 5.65 -18.69 -24.68
CA LEU A 118 5.37 -19.97 -25.31
C LEU A 118 6.66 -20.73 -25.51
N THR A 119 6.69 -21.99 -25.09
CA THR A 119 7.84 -22.88 -25.31
C THR A 119 7.39 -24.12 -26.08
N ASP A 120 8.26 -24.67 -26.88
CA ASP A 120 8.22 -26.08 -27.23
C ASP A 120 8.91 -26.92 -26.13
N THR A 121 9.25 -28.17 -26.37
CA THR A 121 9.92 -29.02 -25.39
C THR A 121 11.41 -28.71 -25.22
N GLN A 122 11.99 -27.82 -26.03
CA GLN A 122 13.43 -27.55 -26.07
C GLN A 122 13.79 -26.08 -25.90
N LYS A 123 12.92 -25.17 -26.36
CA LYS A 123 13.25 -23.73 -26.43
C LYS A 123 12.00 -22.84 -26.32
N ASN A 124 12.23 -21.59 -26.02
CA ASN A 124 11.23 -20.53 -26.13
C ASN A 124 10.95 -20.28 -27.61
N VAL A 125 9.70 -20.38 -28.03
CA VAL A 125 9.27 -20.17 -29.41
C VAL A 125 8.42 -18.92 -29.61
N GLY A 126 7.89 -18.34 -28.53
CA GLY A 126 7.15 -17.09 -28.55
C GLY A 126 7.28 -16.33 -27.24
N LEU A 127 7.60 -15.04 -27.32
CA LEU A 127 7.73 -14.14 -26.18
C LEU A 127 7.10 -12.81 -26.55
N GLN A 128 6.17 -12.33 -25.76
CA GLN A 128 5.45 -11.10 -25.99
C GLN A 128 5.26 -10.30 -24.68
N GLY A 129 5.95 -9.18 -24.56
CA GLY A 129 5.71 -8.20 -23.51
C GLY A 129 4.60 -7.22 -23.90
N SER A 130 4.05 -6.56 -22.90
CA SER A 130 3.17 -5.40 -23.08
C SER A 130 3.97 -4.10 -23.13
N THR A 131 3.28 -2.99 -23.46
CA THR A 131 3.86 -1.63 -23.36
C THR A 131 4.20 -1.24 -21.92
N LYS A 132 3.52 -1.84 -20.91
CA LYS A 132 3.69 -1.56 -19.48
C LYS A 132 4.65 -2.49 -18.77
N PHE A 133 4.81 -3.70 -19.28
CA PHE A 133 5.67 -4.72 -18.71
C PHE A 133 6.30 -5.60 -19.80
N SER A 134 7.62 -5.62 -19.83
CA SER A 134 8.43 -6.49 -20.68
C SER A 134 9.70 -6.88 -19.94
N THR A 135 10.37 -7.92 -20.41
CA THR A 135 11.66 -8.37 -19.88
C THR A 135 12.55 -8.85 -21.01
N ASP A 136 13.84 -8.53 -20.93
CA ASP A 136 14.89 -8.99 -21.87
C ASP A 136 15.63 -10.22 -21.33
N MET A 137 15.18 -10.78 -20.20
CA MET A 137 15.81 -11.95 -19.55
C MET A 137 15.70 -13.22 -20.38
N TYR A 138 14.70 -13.30 -21.25
CA TYR A 138 14.42 -14.46 -22.10
C TYR A 138 14.43 -14.04 -23.56
N LYS A 139 14.96 -14.93 -24.41
CA LYS A 139 14.96 -14.74 -25.85
C LYS A 139 14.32 -15.94 -26.55
N VAL A 140 13.75 -15.69 -27.71
CA VAL A 140 13.29 -16.78 -28.59
C VAL A 140 14.53 -17.59 -29.01
N GLY A 141 14.44 -18.90 -28.85
CA GLY A 141 15.56 -19.83 -29.09
C GLY A 141 16.30 -20.27 -27.82
N ASP A 142 16.21 -19.53 -26.70
CA ASP A 142 16.80 -19.95 -25.42
C ASP A 142 16.04 -21.17 -24.85
N PRO A 143 16.72 -22.04 -24.06
CA PRO A 143 16.05 -23.13 -23.35
C PRO A 143 14.95 -22.59 -22.42
N PRO A 144 13.87 -23.36 -22.17
CA PRO A 144 12.86 -23.00 -21.21
C PRO A 144 13.47 -22.81 -19.81
N ASP A 145 12.98 -21.86 -19.05
CA ASP A 145 13.40 -21.63 -17.67
C ASP A 145 12.95 -22.79 -16.74
N PRO A 146 13.45 -22.86 -15.50
CA PRO A 146 13.09 -23.93 -14.57
C PRO A 146 11.58 -24.04 -14.32
N PHE A 147 10.84 -22.94 -14.38
CA PHE A 147 9.40 -22.93 -14.19
C PHE A 147 8.68 -23.61 -15.35
N ALA A 148 9.02 -23.27 -16.60
CA ALA A 148 8.49 -23.90 -17.80
C ALA A 148 8.93 -25.37 -17.91
N GLN A 149 10.19 -25.69 -17.56
CA GLN A 149 10.71 -27.05 -17.54
C GLN A 149 9.90 -27.96 -16.61
N GLU A 150 9.48 -27.47 -15.43
CA GLU A 150 8.66 -28.25 -14.52
C GLU A 150 7.28 -28.56 -15.10
N ILE A 151 6.66 -27.61 -15.83
CA ILE A 151 5.40 -27.83 -16.56
C ILE A 151 5.57 -28.89 -17.65
N LEU A 152 6.64 -28.79 -18.42
CA LEU A 152 6.95 -29.75 -19.49
C LEU A 152 7.18 -31.16 -18.93
N ARG A 153 7.87 -31.29 -17.80
CA ARG A 153 8.19 -32.55 -17.13
C ARG A 153 6.97 -33.22 -16.51
N THR A 154 6.10 -32.41 -15.85
CA THR A 154 4.98 -32.95 -15.08
C THR A 154 3.70 -33.07 -15.90
N GLY A 155 3.58 -32.34 -17.00
CA GLY A 155 2.33 -32.21 -17.74
C GLY A 155 1.20 -31.57 -16.93
N LYS A 156 1.53 -30.79 -15.90
CA LYS A 156 0.56 -30.14 -15.01
C LYS A 156 0.70 -28.62 -15.02
N PRO A 157 -0.40 -27.90 -14.82
CA PRO A 157 -0.33 -26.47 -14.58
C PRO A 157 0.57 -26.13 -13.40
N ASN A 158 1.24 -25.01 -13.48
CA ASN A 158 2.05 -24.49 -12.40
C ASN A 158 1.80 -22.99 -12.18
N VAL A 159 1.91 -22.56 -10.94
CA VAL A 159 1.79 -21.16 -10.52
C VAL A 159 2.95 -20.85 -9.58
N LEU A 160 3.68 -19.78 -9.86
CA LEU A 160 4.82 -19.33 -9.07
C LEU A 160 4.70 -17.85 -8.78
N GLU A 161 4.71 -17.48 -7.51
CA GLU A 161 4.84 -16.11 -7.07
C GLU A 161 6.30 -15.86 -6.68
N LEU A 162 6.90 -14.82 -7.25
CA LEU A 162 8.28 -14.41 -7.00
C LEU A 162 8.30 -13.03 -6.36
N ASP A 163 9.11 -12.88 -5.33
CA ASP A 163 9.25 -11.62 -4.63
C ASP A 163 10.17 -10.62 -5.36
N ALA A 164 10.15 -9.36 -4.92
CA ALA A 164 10.95 -8.29 -5.51
C ALA A 164 12.47 -8.46 -5.29
N LYS A 165 12.92 -9.32 -4.37
CA LYS A 165 14.35 -9.44 -4.02
C LYS A 165 15.18 -9.99 -5.16
N GLN A 166 14.60 -10.89 -5.94
CA GLN A 166 15.32 -11.56 -7.04
C GLN A 166 15.29 -10.74 -8.35
N TYR A 167 14.18 -10.04 -8.61
CA TYR A 167 13.92 -9.41 -9.93
C TYR A 167 13.59 -7.91 -9.85
N GLY A 168 13.70 -7.31 -8.66
CA GLY A 168 13.41 -5.88 -8.45
C GLY A 168 11.92 -5.54 -8.32
N ILE A 169 11.04 -6.39 -8.85
CA ILE A 169 9.58 -6.29 -8.72
C ILE A 169 8.99 -7.67 -8.43
N PRO A 170 7.95 -7.77 -7.60
CA PRO A 170 7.23 -9.02 -7.45
C PRO A 170 6.39 -9.31 -8.69
N PHE A 171 6.24 -10.59 -9.03
CA PHE A 171 5.36 -11.03 -10.10
C PHE A 171 4.78 -12.42 -9.85
N LEU A 172 3.67 -12.68 -10.53
CA LEU A 172 3.00 -13.96 -10.57
C LEU A 172 3.20 -14.55 -11.97
N SER A 173 3.77 -15.75 -12.04
CA SER A 173 3.88 -16.51 -13.27
C SER A 173 2.93 -17.70 -13.22
N MET A 174 2.13 -17.85 -14.26
CA MET A 174 1.17 -18.95 -14.41
C MET A 174 1.43 -19.63 -15.73
N GLY A 175 1.47 -20.97 -15.74
CA GLY A 175 1.72 -21.71 -16.96
C GLY A 175 0.93 -23.01 -17.06
N GLN A 176 0.62 -23.39 -18.29
CA GLN A 176 -0.13 -24.56 -18.66
C GLN A 176 0.65 -25.42 -19.64
N PRO A 177 0.61 -26.76 -19.55
CA PRO A 177 1.14 -27.63 -20.56
C PRO A 177 0.29 -27.58 -21.84
N LEU A 178 0.96 -27.68 -22.97
CA LEU A 178 0.31 -27.85 -24.27
C LEU A 178 0.48 -29.28 -24.72
N PHE A 179 -0.65 -29.90 -25.06
CA PHE A 179 -0.67 -31.29 -25.47
C PHE A 179 -0.76 -31.42 -26.99
N ASP A 180 -0.26 -32.53 -27.47
CA ASP A 180 -0.42 -32.91 -28.86
C ASP A 180 -1.92 -33.02 -29.22
N PRO A 181 -2.37 -32.51 -30.38
CA PRO A 181 -3.78 -32.51 -30.74
C PRO A 181 -4.38 -33.91 -30.93
N ASP A 182 -3.55 -34.95 -31.14
CA ASP A 182 -3.99 -36.31 -31.37
C ASP A 182 -3.61 -37.29 -30.23
N GLU A 183 -2.51 -36.99 -29.51
CA GLU A 183 -2.02 -37.76 -28.37
C GLU A 183 -2.17 -36.91 -27.09
N LYS A 184 -3.34 -37.01 -26.44
CA LYS A 184 -3.75 -36.13 -25.32
C LYS A 184 -2.82 -36.14 -24.10
N ASP A 185 -1.97 -37.16 -23.95
CA ASP A 185 -1.03 -37.28 -22.84
C ASP A 185 0.38 -36.83 -23.19
N LYS A 186 0.64 -36.49 -24.47
CA LYS A 186 1.94 -36.05 -24.95
C LYS A 186 2.07 -34.55 -24.86
N VAL A 187 2.92 -34.07 -23.94
CA VAL A 187 3.24 -32.65 -23.82
C VAL A 187 4.14 -32.25 -24.99
N VAL A 188 3.75 -31.21 -25.72
CA VAL A 188 4.48 -30.67 -26.88
C VAL A 188 5.02 -29.25 -26.63
N GLY A 189 4.67 -28.64 -25.51
CA GLY A 189 5.14 -27.32 -25.12
C GLY A 189 4.46 -26.82 -23.86
N SER A 190 4.70 -25.58 -23.53
CA SER A 190 4.00 -24.88 -22.46
C SER A 190 3.69 -23.44 -22.86
N PHE A 191 2.61 -22.92 -22.33
CA PHE A 191 2.14 -21.56 -22.52
C PHE A 191 1.90 -20.92 -21.17
N GLY A 192 2.28 -19.65 -21.00
CA GLY A 192 2.03 -18.99 -19.76
C GLY A 192 2.05 -17.47 -19.84
N ILE A 193 1.72 -16.89 -18.71
CA ILE A 193 1.60 -15.45 -18.51
C ILE A 193 2.32 -15.09 -17.21
N THR A 194 3.12 -14.03 -17.26
CA THR A 194 3.77 -13.44 -16.09
C THR A 194 3.23 -12.02 -15.88
N ILE A 195 2.69 -11.75 -14.71
CA ILE A 195 2.02 -10.49 -14.37
C ILE A 195 2.79 -9.82 -13.23
N PRO A 196 3.21 -8.55 -13.37
CA PRO A 196 3.83 -7.81 -12.27
C PRO A 196 2.80 -7.52 -11.17
N LYS A 197 3.24 -7.58 -9.91
CA LYS A 197 2.43 -7.28 -8.71
C LYS A 197 2.89 -5.99 -8.03
N ARG A 198 3.18 -4.92 -8.81
CA ARG A 198 3.66 -3.64 -8.28
C ARG A 198 2.65 -2.97 -7.36
N ASN A 199 1.36 -3.03 -7.73
CA ASN A 199 0.30 -2.42 -6.93
C ASN A 199 0.10 -3.17 -5.63
N ALA A 200 0.15 -4.51 -5.63
CA ALA A 200 0.14 -5.31 -4.40
C ALA A 200 1.29 -4.92 -3.46
N GLN A 201 2.51 -4.79 -3.99
CA GLN A 201 3.67 -4.36 -3.20
C GLN A 201 3.51 -2.92 -2.67
N ARG A 202 2.96 -2.01 -3.46
CA ARG A 202 2.68 -0.63 -3.01
C ARG A 202 1.67 -0.61 -1.86
N LEU A 203 0.60 -1.42 -1.96
CA LEU A 203 -0.40 -1.53 -0.91
C LEU A 203 0.19 -2.10 0.38
N ARG A 204 1.04 -3.13 0.30
CA ARG A 204 1.77 -3.67 1.46
C ARG A 204 2.64 -2.59 2.11
N ASN A 205 3.45 -1.90 1.32
CA ASN A 205 4.31 -0.82 1.83
C ASN A 205 3.50 0.34 2.45
N MET A 206 2.30 0.62 1.93
CA MET A 206 1.40 1.62 2.52
C MET A 206 0.81 1.13 3.85
N SER A 207 0.41 -0.15 3.93
CA SER A 207 -0.08 -0.77 5.16
C SER A 207 0.98 -0.74 6.27
N ASP A 208 2.22 -1.16 5.97
CA ASP A 208 3.33 -1.13 6.92
C ASP A 208 3.62 0.28 7.46
N LYS A 209 3.60 1.28 6.56
CA LYS A 209 3.77 2.69 6.97
C LYS A 209 2.61 3.18 7.82
N MET A 210 1.38 2.80 7.48
CA MET A 210 0.19 3.17 8.25
C MET A 210 0.24 2.56 9.64
N GLU A 211 0.59 1.28 9.78
CA GLU A 211 0.76 0.62 11.07
C GLU A 211 1.80 1.32 11.94
N LYS A 212 2.96 1.66 11.37
CA LYS A 212 3.99 2.41 12.08
C LYS A 212 3.49 3.77 12.57
N ASN A 213 2.84 4.54 11.69
CA ASN A 213 2.29 5.86 12.05
C ASN A 213 1.22 5.74 13.15
N VAL A 214 0.34 4.74 13.07
CA VAL A 214 -0.68 4.45 14.07
C VAL A 214 -0.06 4.18 15.44
N ASN A 215 0.99 3.39 15.51
CA ASN A 215 1.71 3.10 16.76
C ASN A 215 2.38 4.35 17.33
N GLU A 216 2.99 5.19 16.48
CA GLU A 216 3.57 6.47 16.91
C GLU A 216 2.51 7.43 17.46
N ILE A 217 1.36 7.57 16.79
CA ILE A 217 0.25 8.40 17.27
C ILE A 217 -0.33 7.85 18.57
N ALA A 218 -0.47 6.52 18.73
CA ALA A 218 -0.94 5.91 19.97
C ALA A 218 -0.05 6.26 21.17
N ALA A 219 1.27 6.27 21.00
CA ALA A 219 2.20 6.70 22.03
C ALA A 219 2.01 8.19 22.42
N VAL A 220 1.83 9.07 21.42
CA VAL A 220 1.56 10.49 21.65
C VAL A 220 0.26 10.70 22.41
N ILE A 221 -0.80 9.96 22.09
CA ILE A 221 -2.09 10.01 22.80
C ILE A 221 -1.94 9.63 24.26
N GLN A 222 -1.21 8.55 24.56
CA GLN A 222 -0.95 8.17 25.94
C GLN A 222 -0.23 9.28 26.72
N GLN A 223 0.73 9.95 26.09
CA GLN A 223 1.43 11.07 26.68
C GLN A 223 0.50 12.28 26.89
N LEU A 224 -0.39 12.59 25.95
CA LEU A 224 -1.36 13.68 26.07
C LEU A 224 -2.35 13.41 27.21
N ALA A 225 -2.86 12.19 27.34
CA ALA A 225 -3.75 11.80 28.45
C ALA A 225 -3.05 11.94 29.80
N ALA A 226 -1.80 11.48 29.90
CA ALA A 226 -1.01 11.66 31.13
C ALA A 226 -0.76 13.13 31.44
N SER A 227 -0.51 13.96 30.44
CA SER A 227 -0.31 15.41 30.61
C SER A 227 -1.57 16.11 31.07
N ALA A 228 -2.74 15.78 30.52
CA ALA A 228 -4.04 16.31 30.95
C ALA A 228 -4.31 15.96 32.43
N SER A 229 -4.07 14.71 32.82
CA SER A 229 -4.22 14.27 34.22
C SER A 229 -3.27 15.03 35.15
N GLN A 230 -2.01 15.26 34.75
CA GLN A 230 -1.03 16.01 35.51
C GLN A 230 -1.43 17.49 35.67
N ILE A 231 -1.96 18.11 34.60
CA ILE A 231 -2.49 19.49 34.67
C ILE A 231 -3.63 19.57 35.68
N ALA A 232 -4.59 18.64 35.62
CA ALA A 232 -5.70 18.63 36.57
C ALA A 232 -5.24 18.50 38.03
N ALA A 233 -4.25 17.65 38.32
CA ALA A 233 -3.65 17.52 39.64
C ALA A 233 -2.93 18.79 40.10
N ASN A 234 -2.18 19.44 39.18
CA ASN A 234 -1.50 20.71 39.48
C ASN A 234 -2.49 21.84 39.79
N GLU A 235 -3.62 21.92 39.03
CA GLU A 235 -4.67 22.91 39.27
C GLU A 235 -5.36 22.69 40.62
N GLY A 236 -5.55 21.44 41.03
CA GLY A 236 -6.03 21.13 42.38
C GLY A 236 -5.09 21.66 43.47
N THR A 237 -3.80 21.51 43.31
CA THR A 237 -2.78 22.03 44.23
C THR A 237 -2.74 23.55 44.23
N LEU A 238 -2.84 24.18 43.07
CA LEU A 238 -2.88 25.64 42.89
C LEU A 238 -4.11 26.24 43.61
N ASN A 239 -5.29 25.65 43.43
CA ASN A 239 -6.52 26.10 44.11
C ASN A 239 -6.42 26.03 45.64
N ASN A 240 -5.78 24.98 46.18
CA ASN A 240 -5.51 24.90 47.63
C ASN A 240 -4.58 26.04 48.11
N SER A 241 -3.50 26.31 47.33
CA SER A 241 -2.56 27.40 47.64
C SER A 241 -3.24 28.77 47.60
N ILE A 242 -4.11 29.02 46.60
CA ILE A 242 -4.93 30.24 46.51
C ILE A 242 -5.80 30.40 47.74
N ALA A 243 -6.50 29.32 48.20
CA ALA A 243 -7.32 29.35 49.38
C ALA A 243 -6.52 29.66 50.66
N GLU A 244 -5.33 29.08 50.82
CA GLU A 244 -4.44 29.37 51.94
C GLU A 244 -4.00 30.83 51.97
N ILE A 245 -3.57 31.40 50.82
CA ILE A 245 -3.14 32.81 50.74
C ILE A 245 -4.34 33.72 51.02
N TYR A 246 -5.54 33.36 50.61
CA TYR A 246 -6.75 34.12 50.94
C TYR A 246 -6.99 34.18 52.45
N GLN A 247 -6.87 33.05 53.15
CA GLN A 247 -6.97 33.01 54.63
C GLN A 247 -5.86 33.83 55.30
N ILE A 248 -4.65 33.80 54.79
CA ILE A 248 -3.55 34.64 55.30
C ILE A 248 -3.91 36.12 55.15
N SER A 249 -4.43 36.52 53.99
CA SER A 249 -4.86 37.90 53.72
C SER A 249 -5.95 38.37 54.69
N GLU A 250 -6.91 37.51 55.03
CA GLU A 250 -7.93 37.81 56.05
C GLU A 250 -7.32 38.01 57.44
N ARG A 251 -6.31 37.20 57.84
CA ARG A 251 -5.63 37.35 59.10
C ARG A 251 -4.80 38.68 59.13
N ILE A 252 -4.21 39.07 58.01
CA ILE A 252 -3.51 40.38 57.89
C ILE A 252 -4.50 41.50 58.17
N GLU A 253 -5.72 41.47 57.59
CA GLU A 253 -6.76 42.47 57.84
C GLU A 253 -7.15 42.56 59.34
N GLN A 254 -7.31 41.41 60.03
CA GLN A 254 -7.57 41.39 61.47
C GLN A 254 -6.44 42.07 62.26
N VAL A 255 -5.19 41.73 61.94
CA VAL A 255 -3.99 42.38 62.60
C VAL A 255 -3.96 43.89 62.33
N LEU A 256 -4.26 44.32 61.08
CA LEU A 256 -4.35 45.75 60.76
C LEU A 256 -5.45 46.46 61.55
N GLY A 257 -6.57 45.77 61.82
CA GLY A 257 -7.60 46.25 62.71
C GLY A 257 -7.10 46.53 64.13
N PHE A 258 -6.37 45.58 64.74
CA PHE A 258 -5.73 45.77 66.05
C PHE A 258 -4.65 46.87 66.02
N VAL A 259 -3.79 46.96 65.02
CA VAL A 259 -2.78 48.04 64.89
C VAL A 259 -3.46 49.41 64.80
N THR A 260 -4.60 49.52 64.10
CA THR A 260 -5.39 50.74 63.98
C THR A 260 -5.91 51.18 65.34
N GLN A 261 -6.44 50.21 66.10
CA GLN A 261 -6.93 50.49 67.46
C GLN A 261 -5.80 50.94 68.38
N ILE A 262 -4.66 50.25 68.41
CA ILE A 262 -3.49 50.61 69.23
C ILE A 262 -2.99 52.02 68.87
N ALA A 263 -2.92 52.34 67.56
CA ALA A 263 -2.52 53.64 67.09
C ALA A 263 -3.50 54.76 67.63
N ALA A 264 -4.78 54.47 67.54
CA ALA A 264 -5.80 55.44 68.10
C ALA A 264 -5.68 55.63 69.61
N GLU A 265 -5.51 54.58 70.35
CA GLU A 265 -5.32 54.62 71.80
C GLU A 265 -4.06 55.32 72.21
N THR A 266 -2.91 55.03 71.48
CA THR A 266 -1.62 55.64 71.65
C THR A 266 -1.69 57.17 71.35
N LYS A 267 -2.42 57.57 70.30
CA LYS A 267 -2.66 58.96 69.94
C LYS A 267 -3.42 59.70 71.08
N MET A 268 -4.45 59.09 71.68
CA MET A 268 -5.21 59.64 72.79
C MET A 268 -4.36 59.77 74.08
N LEU A 269 -3.49 58.78 74.33
CA LEU A 269 -2.51 58.84 75.42
C LEU A 269 -1.52 59.97 75.26
N GLY A 270 -0.98 60.12 73.98
CA GLY A 270 -0.09 61.23 73.62
C GLY A 270 -0.80 62.60 73.81
N LEU A 271 -2.10 62.71 73.46
CA LEU A 271 -2.87 63.95 73.65
C LEU A 271 -3.04 64.25 75.11
N ASN A 272 -3.42 63.29 75.96
CA ASN A 272 -3.56 63.47 77.39
C ASN A 272 -2.22 63.86 78.00
N ALA A 273 -1.11 63.29 77.62
CA ALA A 273 0.22 63.64 78.10
C ALA A 273 0.62 65.07 77.66
N ALA A 274 0.28 65.49 76.46
CA ALA A 274 0.51 66.83 75.95
C ALA A 274 -0.29 67.89 76.76
N ILE A 275 -1.51 67.58 77.08
CA ILE A 275 -2.37 68.41 77.92
C ILE A 275 -1.76 68.58 79.36
N GLU A 276 -1.30 67.51 79.98
CA GLU A 276 -0.71 67.53 81.30
C GLU A 276 0.68 68.23 81.35
N ALA A 277 1.47 67.99 80.23
CA ALA A 277 2.72 68.71 80.05
C ALA A 277 2.51 70.25 79.97
N ALA A 278 1.48 70.67 79.24
CA ALA A 278 1.10 72.11 79.17
C ALA A 278 0.64 72.65 80.54
N ARG A 279 -0.04 71.83 81.32
CA ARG A 279 -0.52 72.14 82.67
C ARG A 279 0.64 72.32 83.68
N ALA A 280 1.75 71.59 83.49
CA ALA A 280 2.96 71.68 84.33
C ALA A 280 3.87 72.88 83.96
N GLY A 281 3.50 73.70 83.00
CA GLY A 281 4.26 74.87 82.55
C GLY A 281 5.71 74.59 82.15
N ASP A 282 6.68 75.38 82.59
CA ASP A 282 8.09 75.22 82.20
C ASP A 282 8.71 73.88 82.62
N ALA A 283 8.21 73.24 83.69
CA ALA A 283 8.68 71.95 84.14
C ALA A 283 8.23 70.82 83.21
N GLY A 284 7.14 71.03 82.43
CA GLY A 284 6.62 70.04 81.49
C GLY A 284 7.11 70.09 80.05
N ARG A 285 7.98 71.07 79.64
CA ARG A 285 8.42 71.32 78.28
C ARG A 285 9.01 70.09 77.61
N GLY A 286 9.86 69.34 78.31
CA GLY A 286 10.47 68.12 77.79
C GLY A 286 9.41 67.00 77.53
N PHE A 287 8.44 66.86 78.40
CA PHE A 287 7.35 65.92 78.23
C PHE A 287 6.38 66.30 77.10
N GLY A 288 6.18 67.62 76.87
CA GLY A 288 5.38 68.10 75.76
C GLY A 288 5.94 67.70 74.41
N VAL A 289 7.28 67.74 74.21
CA VAL A 289 7.97 67.27 72.96
C VAL A 289 7.75 65.78 72.77
N VAL A 290 7.90 64.97 73.81
CA VAL A 290 7.71 63.50 73.71
C VAL A 290 6.22 63.17 73.37
N ALA A 291 5.29 63.87 73.97
CA ALA A 291 3.89 63.70 73.70
C ALA A 291 3.49 64.02 72.27
N GLU A 292 4.09 65.09 71.68
CA GLU A 292 3.88 65.45 70.27
C GLU A 292 4.50 64.40 69.33
N GLU A 293 5.71 63.89 69.67
CA GLU A 293 6.36 62.82 68.85
C GLU A 293 5.54 61.50 68.92
N ILE A 294 4.99 61.10 70.04
CA ILE A 294 4.05 59.97 70.22
C ILE A 294 2.83 60.15 69.31
N ARG A 295 2.24 61.32 69.25
CA ARG A 295 1.07 61.63 68.40
C ARG A 295 1.46 61.45 66.89
N LYS A 296 2.58 62.03 66.52
CA LYS A 296 3.09 61.92 65.13
C LYS A 296 3.37 60.46 64.71
N LEU A 297 4.02 59.67 65.60
CA LEU A 297 4.27 58.27 65.36
C LEU A 297 2.94 57.45 65.24
N SER A 298 1.91 57.79 66.03
CA SER A 298 0.62 57.19 65.93
C SER A 298 -0.10 57.49 64.62
N ASP A 299 -0.03 58.71 64.12
CA ASP A 299 -0.52 59.06 62.77
C ASP A 299 0.22 58.38 61.67
N GLN A 300 1.55 58.33 61.73
CA GLN A 300 2.34 57.52 60.77
C GLN A 300 2.01 56.02 60.77
N SER A 301 1.79 55.47 61.98
CA SER A 301 1.34 54.06 62.08
C SER A 301 0.01 53.85 61.39
N ARG A 302 -0.95 54.76 61.55
CA ARG A 302 -2.25 54.70 60.87
C ARG A 302 -2.13 54.78 59.35
N ASP A 303 -1.30 55.74 58.85
CA ASP A 303 -1.06 55.85 57.40
C ASP A 303 -0.42 54.59 56.81
N THR A 304 0.50 53.97 57.55
CA THR A 304 1.13 52.70 57.17
C THR A 304 0.07 51.57 57.10
N VAL A 305 -0.87 51.51 58.05
CA VAL A 305 -1.97 50.53 58.02
C VAL A 305 -2.86 50.69 56.78
N VAL A 306 -3.16 51.94 56.39
CA VAL A 306 -3.94 52.20 55.19
C VAL A 306 -3.19 51.69 53.95
N SER A 307 -1.86 51.91 53.85
CA SER A 307 -1.04 51.42 52.75
C SER A 307 -1.00 49.89 52.70
N ILE A 308 -0.84 49.21 53.86
CA ILE A 308 -0.81 47.76 53.92
C ILE A 308 -2.18 47.18 53.56
N LYS A 309 -3.27 47.83 53.97
CA LYS A 309 -4.62 47.42 53.58
C LYS A 309 -4.82 47.45 52.07
N GLN A 310 -4.38 48.55 51.41
CA GLN A 310 -4.42 48.63 49.95
C GLN A 310 -3.65 47.51 49.25
N LEU A 311 -2.47 47.14 49.79
CA LEU A 311 -1.68 46.03 49.27
C LEU A 311 -2.41 44.67 49.45
N THR A 312 -3.06 44.46 50.61
CA THR A 312 -3.85 43.26 50.91
C THR A 312 -5.04 43.14 49.97
N ASP A 313 -5.76 44.25 49.70
CA ASP A 313 -6.87 44.27 48.74
C ASP A 313 -6.38 43.93 47.29
N GLN A 314 -5.19 44.43 46.90
CA GLN A 314 -4.57 44.04 45.62
C GLN A 314 -4.21 42.57 45.58
N ILE A 315 -3.66 41.99 46.66
CA ILE A 315 -3.41 40.53 46.74
C ILE A 315 -4.70 39.74 46.52
N LYS A 316 -5.80 40.10 47.23
CA LYS A 316 -7.09 39.44 47.04
C LYS A 316 -7.59 39.51 45.61
N ALA A 317 -7.47 40.65 44.94
CA ALA A 317 -7.84 40.81 43.52
C ALA A 317 -7.01 39.91 42.61
N GLN A 318 -5.69 39.77 42.86
CA GLN A 318 -4.83 38.88 42.08
C GLN A 318 -5.15 37.39 42.31
N LEU A 319 -5.52 37.01 43.54
CA LEU A 319 -5.94 35.66 43.87
C LEU A 319 -7.23 35.28 43.12
N GLU A 320 -8.21 36.19 43.06
CA GLU A 320 -9.44 35.95 42.31
C GLU A 320 -9.18 35.79 40.80
N HIS A 321 -8.28 36.62 40.26
CA HIS A 321 -7.85 36.44 38.88
C HIS A 321 -7.13 35.08 38.66
N ALA A 322 -6.22 34.70 39.56
CA ALA A 322 -5.53 33.40 39.48
C ALA A 322 -6.53 32.23 39.57
N ARG A 323 -7.57 32.31 40.42
CA ARG A 323 -8.65 31.31 40.49
C ARG A 323 -9.39 31.16 39.16
N GLN A 324 -9.73 32.28 38.51
CA GLN A 324 -10.42 32.26 37.21
C GLN A 324 -9.56 31.61 36.11
N VAL A 325 -8.26 31.92 36.09
CA VAL A 325 -7.32 31.31 35.13
C VAL A 325 -7.18 29.80 35.39
N SER A 326 -7.09 29.38 36.66
CA SER A 326 -7.04 27.98 37.06
C SER A 326 -8.29 27.21 36.60
N GLU A 327 -9.48 27.78 36.78
CA GLU A 327 -10.73 27.17 36.31
C GLU A 327 -10.80 27.04 34.77
N GLN A 328 -10.25 28.02 34.04
CA GLN A 328 -10.16 27.93 32.57
C GLN A 328 -9.16 26.84 32.12
N THR A 329 -8.02 26.73 32.79
CA THR A 329 -7.01 25.70 32.53
C THR A 329 -7.57 24.31 32.79
N LEU A 330 -8.32 24.14 33.88
CA LEU A 330 -8.97 22.85 34.19
C LEU A 330 -9.96 22.45 33.08
N ARG A 331 -10.84 23.37 32.66
CA ARG A 331 -11.77 23.12 31.54
C ARG A 331 -11.03 22.74 30.25
N ALA A 332 -9.95 23.45 29.88
CA ALA A 332 -9.15 23.14 28.73
C ALA A 332 -8.49 21.75 28.81
N SER A 333 -8.08 21.34 30.02
CA SER A 333 -7.54 19.99 30.27
C SER A 333 -8.61 18.88 30.12
N GLU A 334 -9.84 19.14 30.55
CA GLU A 334 -10.97 18.22 30.34
C GLU A 334 -11.33 18.08 28.87
N GLU A 335 -11.35 19.18 28.12
CA GLU A 335 -11.55 19.18 26.67
C GLU A 335 -10.42 18.43 25.96
N GLN A 336 -9.16 18.59 26.39
CA GLN A 336 -8.02 17.85 25.88
C GLN A 336 -8.17 16.34 26.13
N ALA A 337 -8.63 15.94 27.32
CA ALA A 337 -8.87 14.53 27.64
C ALA A 337 -9.95 13.93 26.73
N ALA A 338 -11.06 14.62 26.52
CA ALA A 338 -12.14 14.19 25.62
C ALA A 338 -11.65 14.06 24.15
N ALA A 339 -10.91 15.06 23.66
CA ALA A 339 -10.32 15.00 22.31
C ALA A 339 -9.33 13.83 22.17
N THR A 340 -8.58 13.52 23.22
CA THR A 340 -7.66 12.39 23.25
C THR A 340 -8.39 11.04 23.12
N GLU A 341 -9.56 10.88 23.75
CA GLU A 341 -10.41 9.69 23.60
C GLU A 341 -10.97 9.56 22.18
N GLU A 342 -11.40 10.66 21.56
CA GLU A 342 -11.90 10.66 20.18
C GLU A 342 -10.81 10.28 19.18
N ILE A 343 -9.58 10.81 19.36
CA ILE A 343 -8.44 10.43 18.52
C ILE A 343 -8.10 8.94 18.74
N ALA A 344 -8.18 8.41 19.96
CA ALA A 344 -7.96 6.99 20.22
C ALA A 344 -8.96 6.09 19.47
N ALA A 345 -10.23 6.49 19.40
CA ALA A 345 -11.23 5.79 18.57
C ALA A 345 -10.88 5.83 17.07
N SER A 346 -10.44 6.99 16.57
CA SER A 346 -10.01 7.15 15.16
C SER A 346 -8.80 6.27 14.82
N ILE A 347 -7.87 6.10 15.75
CA ILE A 347 -6.72 5.19 15.61
C ILE A 347 -7.16 3.74 15.43
N GLN A 348 -8.16 3.29 16.19
CA GLN A 348 -8.68 1.93 16.02
C GLN A 348 -9.26 1.71 14.62
N GLU A 349 -9.91 2.71 14.06
CA GLU A 349 -10.42 2.64 12.69
C GLU A 349 -9.30 2.63 11.64
N LEU A 350 -8.25 3.44 11.83
CA LEU A 350 -7.06 3.42 10.98
C LEU A 350 -6.34 2.08 11.03
N THR A 351 -6.24 1.45 12.19
CA THR A 351 -5.67 0.09 12.33
C THR A 351 -6.44 -0.92 11.48
N LYS A 352 -7.78 -0.93 11.58
CA LYS A 352 -8.62 -1.80 10.75
C LYS A 352 -8.46 -1.53 9.25
N THR A 353 -8.24 -0.27 8.89
CA THR A 353 -8.01 0.13 7.49
C THR A 353 -6.66 -0.39 6.99
N ALA A 354 -5.60 -0.33 7.80
CA ALA A 354 -4.29 -0.91 7.48
C ALA A 354 -4.38 -2.43 7.27
N GLU A 355 -5.06 -3.15 8.17
CA GLU A 355 -5.29 -4.59 8.03
C GLU A 355 -6.06 -4.94 6.75
N LYS A 356 -7.05 -4.13 6.38
CA LYS A 356 -7.81 -4.30 5.15
C LYS A 356 -6.95 -4.09 3.92
N LEU A 357 -6.07 -3.08 3.93
CA LEU A 357 -5.12 -2.83 2.83
C LEU A 357 -4.16 -4.01 2.64
N ASP A 358 -3.59 -4.57 3.73
CA ASP A 358 -2.72 -5.74 3.64
C ASP A 358 -3.47 -6.95 3.07
N ARG A 359 -4.71 -7.17 3.49
CA ARG A 359 -5.55 -8.25 2.93
C ARG A 359 -5.79 -8.08 1.44
N VAL A 360 -6.21 -6.90 0.99
CA VAL A 360 -6.40 -6.61 -0.44
C VAL A 360 -5.10 -6.79 -1.21
N ALA A 361 -3.96 -6.39 -0.64
CA ALA A 361 -2.64 -6.58 -1.26
C ALA A 361 -2.24 -8.06 -1.41
N ARG A 362 -2.80 -8.96 -0.61
CA ARG A 362 -2.59 -10.42 -0.74
C ARG A 362 -3.52 -11.07 -1.76
N GLU A 363 -4.68 -10.47 -2.01
CA GLU A 363 -5.68 -11.00 -2.94
C GLU A 363 -5.41 -10.57 -4.40
N VAL A 364 -4.72 -9.46 -4.59
CA VAL A 364 -4.30 -8.92 -5.91
C VAL A 364 -2.91 -9.45 -6.29
#